data_d94293c2b19856be948b8789822cc7d3
#
_entry.id   d94293c2b19856be948b8789822cc7d3
#
_cell.length_a   1.000
_cell.length_b   1.000
_cell.length_c   1.000
_cell.angle_alpha   90.00
_cell.angle_beta   90.00
_cell.angle_gamma   90.00
#
_symmetry.space_group_name_H-M   'P 1'
#
loop_
_entity.id
_entity.type
_entity.pdbx_description
1 polymer ?
#
loop_
_entity_poly.entity_id
_entity_poly.type
_entity_poly.pdbx_seq_one_letter_code
_entity_poly.pdbx_strand_id
1 'polypeptide(L)'
;MHKTNSILMHTPKATIFETAADLELWPKILPHYRYIEFLERTPDRNIVVMAARRSGIPISWTSEQIIDRDKFEIRFHHLKAWTKGMRVVWTFSDLPEGVLVTISHDLRFRIPALSPIVDPIIGDFFIHNIASKTLRCMKAYVEARADKVTA
;
A
#
# COMPACT_ATOMS: atom_id res chain seq x y z
N MET A 1 -14.64 -3.56 -8.59
CA MET A 1 -13.58 -4.48 -8.15
C MET A 1 -13.20 -4.14 -6.72
N HIS A 2 -13.13 -5.14 -5.86
CA HIS A 2 -12.71 -5.02 -4.47
C HIS A 2 -11.72 -6.14 -4.13
N LYS A 3 -10.56 -5.79 -3.61
CA LYS A 3 -9.51 -6.74 -3.22
C LYS A 3 -8.98 -6.39 -1.84
N THR A 4 -8.74 -7.41 -1.02
CA THR A 4 -8.20 -7.27 0.33
C THR A 4 -7.01 -8.19 0.50
N ASN A 5 -5.90 -7.66 1.02
CA ASN A 5 -4.69 -8.40 1.35
C ASN A 5 -4.35 -8.13 2.81
N SER A 6 -3.95 -9.15 3.54
CA SER A 6 -3.60 -9.02 4.97
C SER A 6 -2.37 -9.84 5.30
N ILE A 7 -1.64 -9.39 6.33
CA ILE A 7 -0.54 -10.14 6.91
C ILE A 7 -0.43 -9.81 8.40
N LEU A 8 0.00 -10.78 9.20
CA LEU A 8 0.27 -10.55 10.62
C LEU A 8 1.72 -10.15 10.81
N MET A 9 1.94 -9.04 11.54
CA MET A 9 3.28 -8.53 11.85
C MET A 9 3.50 -8.53 13.37
N HIS A 10 4.72 -8.90 13.79
CA HIS A 10 5.08 -9.03 15.19
C HIS A 10 5.98 -7.88 15.65
N THR A 11 5.43 -6.67 15.59
CA THR A 11 6.10 -5.41 15.92
C THR A 11 5.04 -4.45 16.45
N PRO A 12 5.35 -3.49 17.30
CA PRO A 12 4.36 -2.53 17.79
C PRO A 12 3.64 -1.80 16.66
N LYS A 13 2.33 -1.64 16.79
CA LYS A 13 1.47 -1.02 15.78
C LYS A 13 1.96 0.36 15.34
N ALA A 14 2.40 1.20 16.28
CA ALA A 14 2.90 2.54 15.94
C ALA A 14 4.13 2.48 15.01
N THR A 15 5.03 1.53 15.22
CA THR A 15 6.22 1.33 14.39
C THR A 15 5.83 0.89 12.97
N ILE A 16 4.91 -0.05 12.87
CA ILE A 16 4.41 -0.54 11.57
C ILE A 16 3.72 0.60 10.83
N PHE A 17 2.85 1.33 11.52
CA PHE A 17 2.09 2.43 10.94
C PHE A 17 3.00 3.53 10.39
N GLU A 18 3.98 3.99 11.17
CA GLU A 18 4.90 5.05 10.72
C GLU A 18 5.79 4.57 9.56
N THR A 19 6.17 3.29 9.54
CA THR A 19 6.91 2.70 8.42
C THR A 19 6.06 2.70 7.14
N ALA A 20 4.80 2.28 7.25
CA ALA A 20 3.88 2.26 6.11
C ALA A 20 3.53 3.67 5.62
N ALA A 21 3.48 4.65 6.51
CA ALA A 21 3.19 6.03 6.15
C ALA A 21 4.36 6.75 5.47
N ASP A 22 5.59 6.29 5.69
CA ASP A 22 6.80 6.93 5.16
C ASP A 22 7.11 6.47 3.74
N LEU A 23 6.57 7.19 2.76
CA LEU A 23 6.75 6.85 1.35
C LEU A 23 8.18 7.04 0.84
N GLU A 24 9.00 7.89 1.48
CA GLU A 24 10.42 7.98 1.13
C GLU A 24 11.16 6.66 1.34
N LEU A 25 10.71 5.90 2.33
CA LEU A 25 11.31 4.62 2.67
C LEU A 25 10.94 3.51 1.67
N TRP A 26 9.77 3.61 1.05
CA TRP A 26 9.25 2.53 0.22
C TRP A 26 10.21 2.03 -0.87
N PRO A 27 10.82 2.86 -1.72
CA PRO A 27 11.75 2.33 -2.72
C PRO A 27 12.99 1.67 -2.12
N LYS A 28 13.33 1.99 -0.89
CA LYS A 28 14.51 1.44 -0.20
C LYS A 28 14.27 0.05 0.37
N ILE A 29 13.03 -0.25 0.77
CA ILE A 29 12.69 -1.52 1.42
C ILE A 29 11.77 -2.41 0.59
N LEU A 30 11.14 -1.86 -0.45
CA LEU A 30 10.22 -2.56 -1.34
C LEU A 30 10.84 -2.64 -2.74
N PRO A 31 11.50 -3.76 -3.10
CA PRO A 31 12.28 -3.84 -4.34
C PRO A 31 11.45 -3.72 -5.61
N HIS A 32 10.15 -3.92 -5.54
CA HIS A 32 9.25 -3.75 -6.69
C HIS A 32 8.82 -2.31 -6.92
N TYR A 33 9.08 -1.39 -5.98
CA TYR A 33 8.87 0.05 -6.17
C TYR A 33 10.13 0.67 -6.77
N ARG A 34 9.94 1.41 -7.88
CA ARG A 34 11.04 2.05 -8.61
C ARG A 34 11.39 3.40 -8.01
N TYR A 35 10.37 4.24 -7.77
CA TYR A 35 10.53 5.55 -7.13
C TYR A 35 9.20 6.06 -6.61
N ILE A 36 9.29 7.04 -5.71
CA ILE A 36 8.19 7.84 -5.22
C ILE A 36 8.58 9.30 -5.46
N GLU A 37 7.74 10.07 -6.15
CA GLU A 37 7.95 11.49 -6.40
C GLU A 37 6.87 12.30 -5.68
N PHE A 38 7.28 13.19 -4.79
CA PHE A 38 6.35 14.06 -4.07
C PHE A 38 6.01 15.28 -4.90
N LEU A 39 4.73 15.44 -5.26
CA LEU A 39 4.21 16.63 -5.92
C LEU A 39 3.75 17.68 -4.91
N GLU A 40 3.15 17.22 -3.81
CA GLU A 40 2.83 18.04 -2.63
C GLU A 40 3.18 17.23 -1.39
N ARG A 41 3.71 17.88 -0.38
CA ARG A 41 4.14 17.19 0.84
C ARG A 41 3.76 17.98 2.09
N THR A 42 2.94 17.37 2.95
CA THR A 42 2.59 17.85 4.28
C THR A 42 2.66 16.69 5.27
N PRO A 43 2.64 16.93 6.61
CA PRO A 43 2.72 15.83 7.57
C PRO A 43 1.61 14.80 7.46
N ASP A 44 0.40 15.20 7.08
CA ASP A 44 -0.76 14.32 7.07
C ASP A 44 -1.37 14.07 5.69
N ARG A 45 -0.89 14.79 4.67
CA ARG A 45 -1.42 14.67 3.30
C ARG A 45 -0.32 14.91 2.28
N ASN A 46 -0.18 13.98 1.36
CA ASN A 46 0.79 14.05 0.27
C ASN A 46 0.11 13.77 -1.07
N ILE A 47 0.61 14.38 -2.13
CA ILE A 47 0.29 13.97 -3.49
C ILE A 47 1.58 13.46 -4.11
N VAL A 48 1.55 12.21 -4.59
CA VAL A 48 2.74 11.50 -5.03
C VAL A 48 2.52 10.79 -6.36
N VAL A 49 3.59 10.67 -7.13
CA VAL A 49 3.68 9.71 -8.22
C VAL A 49 4.36 8.47 -7.64
N MET A 50 3.70 7.33 -7.77
CA MET A 50 4.21 6.04 -7.31
C MET A 50 4.50 5.18 -8.51
N ALA A 51 5.72 4.64 -8.59
CA ALA A 51 6.14 3.80 -9.71
C ALA A 51 6.63 2.45 -9.22
N ALA A 52 6.12 1.39 -9.81
CA ALA A 52 6.43 0.02 -9.44
C ALA A 52 6.67 -0.85 -10.67
N ARG A 53 6.97 -2.13 -10.46
CA ARG A 53 7.08 -3.15 -11.50
C ARG A 53 6.28 -4.38 -11.10
N ARG A 54 5.64 -4.99 -12.08
CA ARG A 54 5.02 -6.30 -11.93
C ARG A 54 5.57 -7.22 -13.02
N SER A 55 6.36 -8.22 -12.63
CA SER A 55 7.03 -9.14 -13.57
C SER A 55 7.82 -8.39 -14.67
N GLY A 56 8.55 -7.36 -14.25
CA GLY A 56 9.33 -6.52 -15.17
C GLY A 56 8.53 -5.46 -15.92
N ILE A 57 7.19 -5.47 -15.83
CA ILE A 57 6.34 -4.48 -16.48
C ILE A 57 6.29 -3.22 -15.61
N PRO A 58 6.77 -2.06 -16.10
CA PRO A 58 6.71 -0.83 -15.32
C PRO A 58 5.30 -0.25 -15.32
N ILE A 59 4.84 0.17 -14.14
CA ILE A 59 3.57 0.85 -13.95
C ILE A 59 3.76 2.05 -13.05
N SER A 60 2.94 3.08 -13.22
CA SER A 60 2.94 4.23 -12.32
C SER A 60 1.54 4.78 -12.17
N TRP A 61 1.32 5.46 -11.05
CA TRP A 61 0.06 6.14 -10.78
C TRP A 61 0.31 7.36 -9.91
N THR A 62 -0.63 8.31 -9.95
CA THR A 62 -0.60 9.49 -9.09
C THR A 62 -1.68 9.33 -8.02
N SER A 63 -1.30 9.51 -6.78
CA SER A 63 -2.18 9.26 -5.66
C SER A 63 -2.12 10.37 -4.61
N GLU A 64 -3.26 10.64 -3.98
CA GLU A 64 -3.33 11.41 -2.76
C GLU A 64 -3.21 10.44 -1.58
N GLN A 65 -2.27 10.70 -0.68
CA GLN A 65 -2.10 9.93 0.56
C GLN A 65 -2.61 10.75 1.73
N ILE A 66 -3.52 10.20 2.52
CA ILE A 66 -4.01 10.78 3.78
C ILE A 66 -3.54 9.89 4.93
N ILE A 67 -2.85 10.49 5.90
CA ILE A 67 -2.34 9.78 7.09
C ILE A 67 -3.17 10.22 8.29
N ASP A 68 -3.97 9.30 8.83
CA ASP A 68 -4.82 9.54 10.00
C ASP A 68 -4.20 8.84 11.22
N ARG A 69 -3.43 9.58 11.99
CA ARG A 69 -2.72 9.03 13.15
C ARG A 69 -3.64 8.72 14.32
N ASP A 70 -4.78 9.38 14.41
CA ASP A 70 -5.74 9.12 15.48
C ASP A 70 -6.41 7.76 15.30
N LYS A 71 -6.75 7.42 14.06
CA LYS A 71 -7.40 6.15 13.73
C LYS A 71 -6.43 5.04 13.34
N PHE A 72 -5.15 5.32 13.20
CA PHE A 72 -4.17 4.40 12.62
C PHE A 72 -4.66 3.89 11.27
N GLU A 73 -4.87 4.83 10.35
CA GLU A 73 -5.38 4.53 9.02
C GLU A 73 -4.60 5.34 7.98
N ILE A 74 -4.25 4.70 6.86
CA ILE A 74 -3.62 5.39 5.73
C ILE A 74 -4.52 5.16 4.53
N ARG A 75 -4.92 6.24 3.87
CA ARG A 75 -5.78 6.17 2.69
C ARG A 75 -5.03 6.71 1.48
N PHE A 76 -5.21 6.03 0.35
CA PHE A 76 -4.73 6.50 -0.95
C PHE A 76 -5.91 6.63 -1.88
N HIS A 77 -5.91 7.69 -2.68
CA HIS A 77 -6.92 7.92 -3.71
C HIS A 77 -6.19 8.19 -5.02
N HIS A 78 -6.36 7.31 -6.01
CA HIS A 78 -5.72 7.47 -7.31
C HIS A 78 -6.40 8.59 -8.09
N LEU A 79 -5.60 9.53 -8.60
CA LEU A 79 -6.09 10.77 -9.19
C LEU A 79 -6.11 10.76 -10.71
N LYS A 80 -5.31 9.91 -11.36
CA LYS A 80 -5.12 9.94 -12.81
C LYS A 80 -5.04 8.55 -13.42
N ALA A 81 -5.16 8.49 -14.74
CA ALA A 81 -5.01 7.32 -15.59
C ALA A 81 -6.12 6.29 -15.39
N TRP A 82 -5.87 5.06 -15.81
CA TRP A 82 -6.85 3.99 -15.83
C TRP A 82 -7.29 3.48 -14.46
N THR A 83 -6.47 3.73 -13.41
CA THR A 83 -6.86 3.44 -12.04
C THR A 83 -7.49 4.63 -11.32
N LYS A 84 -7.81 5.72 -12.04
CA LYS A 84 -8.43 6.91 -11.45
C LYS A 84 -9.70 6.55 -10.68
N GLY A 85 -9.78 7.06 -9.45
CA GLY A 85 -10.89 6.78 -8.55
C GLY A 85 -10.68 5.58 -7.65
N MET A 86 -9.62 4.79 -7.84
CA MET A 86 -9.31 3.69 -6.94
C MET A 86 -9.04 4.23 -5.54
N ARG A 87 -9.65 3.60 -4.56
CA ARG A 87 -9.43 3.90 -3.14
C ARG A 87 -8.68 2.75 -2.49
N VAL A 88 -7.65 3.09 -1.75
CA VAL A 88 -6.81 2.13 -1.03
C VAL A 88 -6.82 2.52 0.43
N VAL A 89 -7.09 1.57 1.32
CA VAL A 89 -7.11 1.82 2.76
C VAL A 89 -6.23 0.80 3.45
N TRP A 90 -5.29 1.29 4.24
CA TRP A 90 -4.47 0.48 5.14
C TRP A 90 -5.03 0.57 6.54
N THR A 91 -5.28 -0.57 7.17
CA THR A 91 -5.74 -0.66 8.55
C THR A 91 -4.80 -1.54 9.37
N PHE A 92 -4.72 -1.27 10.67
CA PHE A 92 -3.79 -1.91 11.60
C PHE A 92 -4.57 -2.31 12.84
N SER A 93 -4.73 -3.61 13.07
CA SER A 93 -5.55 -4.14 14.17
C SER A 93 -4.71 -4.94 15.14
N ASP A 94 -4.74 -4.57 16.43
CA ASP A 94 -4.08 -5.34 17.47
C ASP A 94 -4.84 -6.64 17.74
N LEU A 95 -4.14 -7.77 17.62
CA LEU A 95 -4.65 -9.10 17.95
C LEU A 95 -3.74 -9.74 19.00
N PRO A 96 -4.19 -10.80 19.69
CA PRO A 96 -3.32 -11.51 20.64
C PRO A 96 -2.03 -12.04 20.00
N GLU A 97 -2.08 -12.42 18.74
CA GLU A 97 -0.96 -12.99 17.99
C GLU A 97 0.00 -11.93 17.42
N GLY A 98 -0.43 -10.67 17.32
CA GLY A 98 0.35 -9.60 16.71
C GLY A 98 -0.56 -8.52 16.10
N VAL A 99 -0.04 -7.77 15.14
CA VAL A 99 -0.79 -6.72 14.46
C VAL A 99 -1.21 -7.19 13.07
N LEU A 100 -2.51 -7.24 12.81
CA LEU A 100 -3.01 -7.57 11.48
C LEU A 100 -3.01 -6.30 10.63
N VAL A 101 -2.20 -6.30 9.57
CA VAL A 101 -2.11 -5.21 8.61
C VAL A 101 -2.90 -5.59 7.37
N THR A 102 -3.87 -4.76 7.01
CA THR A 102 -4.77 -5.03 5.88
C THR A 102 -4.74 -3.89 4.89
N ILE A 103 -4.62 -4.23 3.60
CA ILE A 103 -4.75 -3.27 2.50
C ILE A 103 -5.99 -3.63 1.70
N SER A 104 -6.93 -2.70 1.62
CA SER A 104 -8.16 -2.84 0.85
C SER A 104 -8.09 -1.95 -0.39
N HIS A 105 -8.35 -2.53 -1.57
CA HIS A 105 -8.41 -1.82 -2.83
C HIS A 105 -9.84 -1.86 -3.35
N ASP A 106 -10.37 -0.71 -3.75
CA ASP A 106 -11.72 -0.58 -4.27
C ASP A 106 -11.72 0.31 -5.51
N LEU A 107 -12.22 -0.21 -6.61
CA LEU A 107 -12.28 0.51 -7.88
C LEU A 107 -13.58 0.19 -8.62
N ARG A 108 -14.29 1.23 -9.05
CA ARG A 108 -15.45 1.13 -9.92
C ARG A 108 -15.07 1.59 -11.33
N PHE A 109 -15.33 0.75 -12.33
CA PHE A 109 -15.08 1.11 -13.71
C PHE A 109 -16.19 2.01 -14.25
N ARG A 110 -15.81 2.95 -15.14
CA ARG A 110 -16.77 3.82 -15.82
C ARG A 110 -17.71 3.06 -16.73
N ILE A 111 -17.24 1.92 -17.26
CA ILE A 111 -18.02 1.03 -18.14
C ILE A 111 -18.17 -0.31 -17.41
N PRO A 112 -19.28 -0.51 -16.67
CA PRO A 112 -19.45 -1.74 -15.86
C PRO A 112 -19.43 -3.03 -16.68
N ALA A 113 -19.79 -2.96 -17.97
CA ALA A 113 -19.78 -4.12 -18.87
C ALA A 113 -18.38 -4.71 -19.09
N LEU A 114 -17.31 -3.94 -18.85
CA LEU A 114 -15.93 -4.41 -18.99
C LEU A 114 -15.37 -5.05 -17.70
N SER A 115 -16.07 -4.90 -16.57
CA SER A 115 -15.62 -5.43 -15.29
C SER A 115 -15.25 -6.92 -15.31
N PRO A 116 -16.04 -7.82 -15.93
CA PRO A 116 -15.69 -9.24 -15.95
C PRO A 116 -14.36 -9.56 -16.64
N ILE A 117 -13.91 -8.67 -17.55
CA ILE A 117 -12.64 -8.85 -18.26
C ILE A 117 -11.50 -8.14 -17.55
N VAL A 118 -11.75 -6.93 -17.07
CA VAL A 118 -10.72 -6.02 -16.53
C VAL A 118 -10.42 -6.33 -15.05
N ASP A 119 -11.43 -6.70 -14.25
CA ASP A 119 -11.26 -6.98 -12.82
C ASP A 119 -10.20 -8.05 -12.52
N PRO A 120 -10.19 -9.22 -13.20
CA PRO A 120 -9.14 -10.22 -12.94
C PRO A 120 -7.75 -9.70 -13.27
N ILE A 121 -7.61 -8.91 -14.36
CA ILE A 121 -6.30 -8.37 -14.76
C ILE A 121 -5.80 -7.38 -13.72
N ILE A 122 -6.61 -6.37 -13.37
CA ILE A 122 -6.22 -5.36 -12.39
C ILE A 122 -6.10 -5.98 -10.99
N GLY A 123 -7.13 -6.73 -10.55
CA GLY A 123 -7.20 -7.29 -9.21
C GLY A 123 -6.15 -8.35 -8.96
N ASP A 124 -6.06 -9.37 -9.82
CA ASP A 124 -5.21 -10.52 -9.58
C ASP A 124 -3.78 -10.30 -10.09
N PHE A 125 -3.63 -9.74 -11.29
CA PHE A 125 -2.31 -9.58 -11.88
C PHE A 125 -1.52 -8.43 -11.25
N PHE A 126 -2.12 -7.25 -11.10
CA PHE A 126 -1.41 -6.08 -10.57
C PHE A 126 -1.57 -5.91 -9.06
N ILE A 127 -2.80 -5.74 -8.59
CA ILE A 127 -3.05 -5.33 -7.19
C ILE A 127 -2.64 -6.41 -6.21
N HIS A 128 -3.13 -7.64 -6.38
CA HIS A 128 -2.83 -8.72 -5.46
C HIS A 128 -1.33 -8.98 -5.35
N ASN A 129 -0.62 -9.02 -6.46
CA ASN A 129 0.82 -9.31 -6.47
C ASN A 129 1.63 -8.16 -5.84
N ILE A 130 1.32 -6.92 -6.18
CA ILE A 130 2.02 -5.76 -5.63
C ILE A 130 1.73 -5.62 -4.14
N ALA A 131 0.46 -5.70 -3.75
CA ALA A 131 0.06 -5.56 -2.35
C ALA A 131 0.62 -6.68 -1.47
N SER A 132 0.55 -7.92 -1.91
CA SER A 132 1.10 -9.06 -1.17
C SER A 132 2.60 -8.92 -0.97
N LYS A 133 3.34 -8.54 -2.01
CA LYS A 133 4.78 -8.35 -1.92
C LYS A 133 5.13 -7.16 -1.01
N THR A 134 4.36 -6.09 -1.09
CA THR A 134 4.53 -4.92 -0.22
C THR A 134 4.40 -5.32 1.25
N LEU A 135 3.36 -6.07 1.59
CA LEU A 135 3.15 -6.54 2.96
C LEU A 135 4.26 -7.48 3.44
N ARG A 136 4.68 -8.43 2.61
CA ARG A 136 5.77 -9.35 2.98
C ARG A 136 7.10 -8.64 3.22
N CYS A 137 7.45 -7.72 2.33
CA CYS A 137 8.71 -6.98 2.45
C CYS A 137 8.68 -6.03 3.65
N MET A 138 7.55 -5.38 3.89
CA MET A 138 7.40 -4.49 5.05
C MET A 138 7.46 -5.26 6.37
N LYS A 139 6.79 -6.42 6.44
CA LYS A 139 6.87 -7.32 7.59
C LYS A 139 8.32 -7.70 7.89
N ALA A 140 9.06 -8.14 6.87
CA ALA A 140 10.47 -8.51 7.04
C ALA A 140 11.31 -7.34 7.55
N TYR A 141 11.07 -6.16 7.04
CA TYR A 141 11.80 -4.95 7.44
C TYR A 141 11.53 -4.58 8.90
N VAL A 142 10.26 -4.48 9.31
CA VAL A 142 9.92 -4.03 10.67
C VAL A 142 10.30 -5.08 11.72
N GLU A 143 10.17 -6.36 11.41
CA GLU A 143 10.54 -7.44 12.34
C GLU A 143 12.04 -7.56 12.51
N ALA A 144 12.82 -7.38 11.44
CA ALA A 144 14.27 -7.37 11.52
C ALA A 144 14.80 -6.20 12.36
N ARG A 145 14.17 -5.04 12.29
CA ARG A 145 14.54 -3.88 13.11
C ARG A 145 14.20 -4.08 14.58
N ALA A 146 13.04 -4.69 14.87
CA ALA A 146 12.65 -5.01 16.23
C ALA A 146 13.66 -5.95 16.89
N ASP A 147 14.11 -6.98 16.16
CA ASP A 147 15.12 -7.92 16.64
C ASP A 147 16.45 -7.22 16.93
N LYS A 148 16.87 -6.26 16.09
CA LYS A 148 18.11 -5.50 16.32
C LYS A 148 18.01 -4.60 17.55
N VAL A 149 16.84 -4.04 17.86
CA VAL A 149 16.64 -3.18 19.03
C VAL A 149 16.60 -4.00 20.32
N THR A 150 16.11 -5.24 20.27
CA THR A 150 16.01 -6.13 21.42
C THR A 150 17.28 -6.95 21.65
N ALA A 151 18.16 -6.99 20.67
CA ALA A 151 19.47 -7.62 20.81
C ALA A 151 20.49 -6.62 21.36
#